data_d131642c9e15eba85930cbb53029862b
#
_entry.id   d131642c9e15eba85930cbb53029862b
#
_cell.length_a   1.000
_cell.length_b   1.000
_cell.length_c   1.000
_cell.angle_alpha   90.00
_cell.angle_beta   90.00
_cell.angle_gamma   90.00
#
_symmetry.space_group_name_H-M   'P 1'
#
loop_
_entity.id
_entity.type
_entity.pdbx_description
1 polymer ?
#
loop_
_entity_poly.entity_id
_entity_poly.type
_entity_poly.pdbx_seq_one_letter_code
_entity_poly.pdbx_strand_id
1 'polypeptide(L)'
;MTKKPILQVALDFLNLHRAIQLAKEALAGGADWLEVGTPLIKSEGMSAIREIRKAFPNTTIVADMKTMDLGRVEVEMAAKSGADIVCILGAADDSTISEAVEAAKNYGAQIMVDIINVDNPVKRAVKLEKLGVDYICVHVGVDQQMRGVDPLKLLEEIREKVSIPLAIAGGINSETAAKAVELGADIVIVGGAITKSEDARKATEIIKKAMLEAKPIKTELYKRFTSPEDIRKILLRVSTPNISDAMHRKGFLKGIKPITGNVKMVGEAVTVRTYPGDWAKPVEAIDKAPPGSVIVIDAGGVGPAVWGELASWSCKLKGISGVVIDGAVRDVDEIRKMRFPVFARLITPNAGEPKGFGEINKPITCGGVLIEPGDWIVGDDNGVVVIPRRKIVEVANRALSVFEMENRIREEIRRGSTLSQVLKLEKWEKVR
;
A
#
# COMPACT_ATOMS: atom_id res chain seq x y z
N MET A 1 -24.11 -26.83 15.22
CA MET A 1 -22.79 -26.28 15.64
C MET A 1 -22.26 -25.44 14.49
N THR A 2 -22.12 -24.15 14.65
CA THR A 2 -21.51 -23.29 13.62
C THR A 2 -20.07 -23.74 13.41
N LYS A 3 -19.72 -24.04 12.18
CA LYS A 3 -18.35 -24.44 11.78
C LYS A 3 -17.38 -23.32 12.16
N LYS A 4 -16.29 -23.64 12.85
CA LYS A 4 -15.31 -22.60 13.23
C LYS A 4 -14.70 -21.96 11.96
N PRO A 5 -14.60 -20.63 11.89
CA PRO A 5 -14.00 -19.98 10.73
C PRO A 5 -12.51 -20.33 10.63
N ILE A 6 -12.05 -20.49 9.40
CA ILE A 6 -10.66 -20.86 9.05
C ILE A 6 -9.86 -19.59 8.81
N LEU A 7 -8.71 -19.45 9.48
CA LEU A 7 -7.72 -18.41 9.17
C LEU A 7 -6.66 -18.98 8.23
N GLN A 8 -6.67 -18.52 6.99
CA GLN A 8 -5.66 -18.84 5.98
C GLN A 8 -4.66 -17.70 5.87
N VAL A 9 -3.36 -18.00 5.91
CA VAL A 9 -2.29 -17.00 5.81
C VAL A 9 -1.62 -17.07 4.47
N ALA A 10 -1.71 -15.96 3.69
CA ALA A 10 -1.11 -15.86 2.38
C ALA A 10 0.38 -15.46 2.46
N LEU A 11 1.26 -16.34 1.95
CA LEU A 11 2.71 -16.17 1.93
C LEU A 11 3.16 -15.52 0.62
N ASP A 12 2.84 -14.23 0.47
CA ASP A 12 3.18 -13.43 -0.73
C ASP A 12 4.62 -12.89 -0.68
N PHE A 13 5.58 -13.80 -0.67
CA PHE A 13 7.01 -13.51 -0.67
C PHE A 13 7.65 -13.88 -2.01
N LEU A 14 8.84 -13.34 -2.28
CA LEU A 14 9.71 -13.77 -3.37
C LEU A 14 10.81 -14.74 -2.87
N ASN A 15 10.88 -14.94 -1.55
CA ASN A 15 11.93 -15.69 -0.86
C ASN A 15 11.31 -16.78 0.00
N LEU A 16 11.62 -18.03 -0.34
CA LEU A 16 11.08 -19.21 0.33
C LEU A 16 11.48 -19.28 1.81
N HIS A 17 12.71 -18.90 2.16
CA HIS A 17 13.18 -18.94 3.55
C HIS A 17 12.35 -17.97 4.43
N ARG A 18 12.08 -16.75 3.95
CA ARG A 18 11.21 -15.80 4.66
C ARG A 18 9.78 -16.32 4.76
N ALA A 19 9.28 -16.95 3.71
CA ALA A 19 7.93 -17.54 3.71
C ALA A 19 7.81 -18.64 4.78
N ILE A 20 8.79 -19.54 4.88
CA ILE A 20 8.84 -20.60 5.91
C ILE A 20 8.94 -19.99 7.32
N GLN A 21 9.79 -18.98 7.51
CA GLN A 21 9.92 -18.31 8.80
C GLN A 21 8.61 -17.67 9.24
N LEU A 22 7.96 -16.96 8.35
CA LEU A 22 6.66 -16.33 8.65
C LEU A 22 5.55 -17.37 8.88
N ALA A 23 5.54 -18.44 8.11
CA ALA A 23 4.60 -19.54 8.30
C ALA A 23 4.69 -20.14 9.70
N LYS A 24 5.91 -20.31 10.25
CA LYS A 24 6.13 -20.75 11.64
C LYS A 24 5.53 -19.78 12.65
N GLU A 25 5.76 -18.48 12.48
CA GLU A 25 5.21 -17.44 13.35
C GLU A 25 3.67 -17.44 13.27
N ALA A 26 3.09 -17.53 12.08
CA ALA A 26 1.65 -17.53 11.86
C ALA A 26 0.95 -18.76 12.46
N LEU A 27 1.50 -19.95 12.24
CA LEU A 27 0.97 -21.19 12.84
C LEU A 27 1.06 -21.15 14.36
N ALA A 28 2.16 -20.63 14.93
CA ALA A 28 2.27 -20.43 16.37
C ALA A 28 1.25 -19.40 16.91
N GLY A 29 0.76 -18.50 16.06
CA GLY A 29 -0.34 -17.55 16.36
C GLY A 29 -1.74 -18.10 16.12
N GLY A 30 -1.89 -19.35 15.68
CA GLY A 30 -3.18 -20.02 15.50
C GLY A 30 -3.76 -19.95 14.10
N ALA A 31 -2.94 -19.73 13.06
CA ALA A 31 -3.36 -19.93 11.68
C ALA A 31 -3.73 -21.41 11.44
N ASP A 32 -4.77 -21.64 10.64
CA ASP A 32 -5.24 -22.99 10.33
C ASP A 32 -4.63 -23.49 9.01
N TRP A 33 -4.58 -22.64 7.98
CA TRP A 33 -4.12 -22.97 6.65
C TRP A 33 -2.97 -22.04 6.21
N LEU A 34 -2.08 -22.57 5.38
CA LEU A 34 -1.02 -21.80 4.73
C LEU A 34 -1.27 -21.73 3.23
N GLU A 35 -1.18 -20.54 2.67
CA GLU A 35 -1.24 -20.33 1.22
C GLU A 35 0.14 -20.01 0.67
N VAL A 36 0.59 -20.84 -0.27
CA VAL A 36 1.76 -20.55 -1.09
C VAL A 36 1.31 -19.54 -2.13
N GLY A 37 1.61 -18.26 -1.90
CA GLY A 37 1.12 -17.16 -2.73
C GLY A 37 1.66 -17.18 -4.16
N THR A 38 0.91 -16.62 -5.09
CA THR A 38 1.30 -16.53 -6.51
C THR A 38 2.71 -15.95 -6.72
N PRO A 39 3.13 -14.86 -6.01
CA PRO A 39 4.49 -14.35 -6.15
C PRO A 39 5.56 -15.36 -5.76
N LEU A 40 5.32 -16.18 -4.73
CA LEU A 40 6.26 -17.19 -4.26
C LEU A 40 6.36 -18.33 -5.27
N ILE A 41 5.24 -18.84 -5.79
CA ILE A 41 5.20 -19.87 -6.81
C ILE A 41 5.93 -19.41 -8.08
N LYS A 42 5.69 -18.18 -8.53
CA LYS A 42 6.36 -17.62 -9.72
C LYS A 42 7.85 -17.38 -9.52
N SER A 43 8.29 -17.12 -8.31
CA SER A 43 9.70 -16.90 -7.96
C SER A 43 10.49 -18.20 -7.78
N GLU A 44 9.87 -19.24 -7.18
CA GLU A 44 10.55 -20.47 -6.75
C GLU A 44 10.07 -21.72 -7.50
N GLY A 45 9.04 -21.60 -8.34
CA GLY A 45 8.38 -22.73 -9.02
C GLY A 45 7.67 -23.68 -8.04
N MET A 46 7.39 -24.88 -8.50
CA MET A 46 6.72 -25.92 -7.68
C MET A 46 7.55 -26.33 -6.44
N SER A 47 8.82 -25.97 -6.38
CA SER A 47 9.66 -26.19 -5.21
C SER A 47 9.13 -25.45 -3.98
N ALA A 48 8.49 -24.29 -4.17
CA ALA A 48 7.85 -23.56 -3.07
C ALA A 48 6.84 -24.42 -2.33
N ILE A 49 5.95 -25.09 -3.07
CA ILE A 49 4.91 -25.96 -2.50
C ILE A 49 5.54 -27.16 -1.79
N ARG A 50 6.53 -27.83 -2.43
CA ARG A 50 7.22 -29.00 -1.86
C ARG A 50 7.92 -28.68 -0.54
N GLU A 51 8.64 -27.57 -0.47
CA GLU A 51 9.39 -27.21 0.73
C GLU A 51 8.44 -26.70 1.85
N ILE A 52 7.37 -26.01 1.52
CA ILE A 52 6.33 -25.65 2.51
C ILE A 52 5.64 -26.92 3.04
N ARG A 53 5.25 -27.88 2.18
CA ARG A 53 4.71 -29.19 2.61
C ARG A 53 5.67 -29.95 3.51
N LYS A 54 6.94 -30.00 3.14
CA LYS A 54 7.99 -30.67 3.92
C LYS A 54 8.17 -30.00 5.31
N ALA A 55 8.10 -28.67 5.36
CA ALA A 55 8.24 -27.94 6.61
C ALA A 55 6.99 -28.07 7.52
N PHE A 56 5.79 -28.26 6.91
CA PHE A 56 4.50 -28.29 7.61
C PHE A 56 3.63 -29.45 7.13
N PRO A 57 4.00 -30.71 7.43
CA PRO A 57 3.37 -31.91 6.87
C PRO A 57 1.91 -32.08 7.23
N ASN A 58 1.47 -31.56 8.37
CA ASN A 58 0.12 -31.74 8.91
C ASN A 58 -0.79 -30.49 8.73
N THR A 59 -0.33 -29.48 8.01
CA THR A 59 -1.07 -28.23 7.76
C THR A 59 -1.71 -28.28 6.39
N THR A 60 -2.95 -27.82 6.24
CA THR A 60 -3.58 -27.63 4.92
C THR A 60 -2.81 -26.56 4.14
N ILE A 61 -2.37 -26.93 2.93
CA ILE A 61 -1.61 -26.07 2.02
C ILE A 61 -2.45 -25.74 0.81
N VAL A 62 -2.64 -24.45 0.61
CA VAL A 62 -3.31 -23.85 -0.56
C VAL A 62 -2.25 -23.38 -1.53
N ALA A 63 -2.30 -23.80 -2.80
CA ALA A 63 -1.46 -23.29 -3.87
C ALA A 63 -2.20 -22.23 -4.67
N ASP A 64 -1.82 -20.95 -4.52
CA ASP A 64 -2.42 -19.86 -5.28
C ASP A 64 -1.81 -19.75 -6.68
N MET A 65 -2.20 -20.70 -7.55
CA MET A 65 -1.67 -20.81 -8.91
C MET A 65 -2.16 -19.68 -9.83
N LYS A 66 -3.36 -19.15 -9.56
CA LYS A 66 -4.07 -18.24 -10.46
C LYS A 66 -4.12 -18.75 -11.90
N THR A 67 -4.40 -20.04 -12.03
CA THR A 67 -4.53 -20.72 -13.32
C THR A 67 -5.61 -20.07 -14.17
N MET A 68 -5.26 -19.73 -15.41
CA MET A 68 -6.16 -19.15 -16.40
C MET A 68 -6.42 -20.11 -17.56
N ASP A 69 -5.50 -21.01 -17.81
CA ASP A 69 -5.54 -22.02 -18.87
C ASP A 69 -4.83 -23.31 -18.40
N LEU A 70 -4.96 -24.41 -19.11
CA LEU A 70 -4.35 -25.72 -18.79
C LEU A 70 -4.71 -26.22 -17.38
N GLY A 71 -5.98 -26.07 -16.95
CA GLY A 71 -6.46 -26.36 -15.60
C GLY A 71 -6.03 -27.73 -15.09
N ARG A 72 -6.16 -28.78 -15.92
CA ARG A 72 -5.75 -30.13 -15.58
C ARG A 72 -4.25 -30.23 -15.24
N VAL A 73 -3.40 -29.66 -16.08
CA VAL A 73 -1.93 -29.79 -15.95
C VAL A 73 -1.43 -29.04 -14.71
N GLU A 74 -1.91 -27.81 -14.51
CA GLU A 74 -1.48 -26.99 -13.38
C GLU A 74 -1.98 -27.53 -12.03
N VAL A 75 -3.21 -28.05 -11.98
CA VAL A 75 -3.74 -28.72 -10.78
C VAL A 75 -2.95 -29.99 -10.46
N GLU A 76 -2.63 -30.82 -11.48
CA GLU A 76 -1.79 -32.00 -11.30
C GLU A 76 -0.41 -31.61 -10.73
N MET A 77 0.23 -30.59 -11.29
CA MET A 77 1.55 -30.12 -10.82
C MET A 77 1.51 -29.67 -9.36
N ALA A 78 0.50 -28.88 -8.98
CA ALA A 78 0.35 -28.36 -7.62
C ALA A 78 0.03 -29.48 -6.62
N ALA A 79 -0.93 -30.37 -6.93
CA ALA A 79 -1.32 -31.48 -6.08
C ALA A 79 -0.15 -32.46 -5.86
N LYS A 80 0.56 -32.86 -6.90
CA LYS A 80 1.77 -33.70 -6.81
C LYS A 80 2.92 -33.04 -6.06
N SER A 81 2.92 -31.71 -5.98
CA SER A 81 3.89 -30.95 -5.18
C SER A 81 3.50 -30.84 -3.70
N GLY A 82 2.28 -31.29 -3.33
CA GLY A 82 1.82 -31.35 -1.95
C GLY A 82 0.76 -30.31 -1.57
N ALA A 83 0.12 -29.66 -2.54
CA ALA A 83 -1.04 -28.81 -2.27
C ALA A 83 -2.29 -29.66 -1.97
N ASP A 84 -3.05 -29.29 -0.95
CA ASP A 84 -4.36 -29.87 -0.64
C ASP A 84 -5.47 -29.15 -1.40
N ILE A 85 -5.27 -27.84 -1.65
CA ILE A 85 -6.22 -26.97 -2.36
C ILE A 85 -5.43 -26.21 -3.44
N VAL A 86 -5.98 -26.16 -4.65
CA VAL A 86 -5.41 -25.40 -5.77
C VAL A 86 -6.35 -24.26 -6.14
N CYS A 87 -5.79 -23.03 -6.15
CA CYS A 87 -6.53 -21.83 -6.46
C CYS A 87 -6.38 -21.48 -7.93
N ILE A 88 -7.51 -21.34 -8.63
CA ILE A 88 -7.60 -20.99 -10.05
C ILE A 88 -8.43 -19.71 -10.24
N LEU A 89 -8.34 -19.07 -11.40
CA LEU A 89 -9.10 -17.84 -11.67
C LEU A 89 -10.52 -18.11 -12.13
N GLY A 90 -11.48 -17.39 -11.55
CA GLY A 90 -12.88 -17.40 -11.98
C GLY A 90 -13.11 -16.78 -13.37
N ALA A 91 -12.13 -16.04 -13.87
CA ALA A 91 -12.13 -15.51 -15.24
C ALA A 91 -11.73 -16.55 -16.31
N ALA A 92 -11.22 -17.73 -15.90
CA ALA A 92 -10.90 -18.83 -16.80
C ALA A 92 -12.17 -19.38 -17.48
N ASP A 93 -11.98 -20.03 -18.64
CA ASP A 93 -13.07 -20.68 -19.33
C ASP A 93 -13.68 -21.83 -18.48
N ASP A 94 -14.95 -22.10 -18.69
CA ASP A 94 -15.67 -23.15 -17.96
C ASP A 94 -15.04 -24.54 -18.19
N SER A 95 -14.52 -24.82 -19.36
CA SER A 95 -13.82 -26.06 -19.68
C SER A 95 -12.54 -26.21 -18.87
N THR A 96 -11.76 -25.13 -18.74
CA THR A 96 -10.56 -25.10 -17.90
C THR A 96 -10.90 -25.40 -16.43
N ILE A 97 -12.00 -24.80 -15.92
CA ILE A 97 -12.44 -25.03 -14.54
C ILE A 97 -12.94 -26.47 -14.35
N SER A 98 -13.73 -26.98 -15.29
CA SER A 98 -14.23 -28.35 -15.23
C SER A 98 -13.12 -29.40 -15.26
N GLU A 99 -12.12 -29.21 -16.13
CA GLU A 99 -10.92 -30.07 -16.18
C GLU A 99 -10.07 -29.96 -14.90
N ALA A 100 -9.98 -28.78 -14.30
CA ALA A 100 -9.32 -28.57 -13.02
C ALA A 100 -10.01 -29.33 -11.89
N VAL A 101 -11.35 -29.28 -11.82
CA VAL A 101 -12.18 -30.02 -10.83
C VAL A 101 -11.99 -31.53 -11.00
N GLU A 102 -11.97 -32.03 -12.23
CA GLU A 102 -11.74 -33.46 -12.51
C GLU A 102 -10.32 -33.90 -12.09
N ALA A 103 -9.32 -33.08 -12.44
CA ALA A 103 -7.94 -33.34 -12.05
C ALA A 103 -7.77 -33.35 -10.53
N ALA A 104 -8.38 -32.40 -9.81
CA ALA A 104 -8.33 -32.35 -8.36
C ALA A 104 -8.86 -33.64 -7.72
N LYS A 105 -9.99 -34.17 -8.20
CA LYS A 105 -10.53 -35.47 -7.74
C LYS A 105 -9.55 -36.63 -7.97
N ASN A 106 -8.88 -36.63 -9.13
CA ASN A 106 -7.93 -37.70 -9.47
C ASN A 106 -6.65 -37.66 -8.62
N TYR A 107 -6.25 -36.49 -8.14
CA TYR A 107 -5.01 -36.31 -7.37
C TYR A 107 -5.24 -36.04 -5.88
N GLY A 108 -6.50 -36.13 -5.40
CA GLY A 108 -6.85 -35.96 -3.99
C GLY A 108 -6.71 -34.52 -3.50
N ALA A 109 -6.88 -33.54 -4.38
CA ALA A 109 -6.90 -32.11 -4.06
C ALA A 109 -8.33 -31.53 -4.18
N GLN A 110 -8.51 -30.29 -3.75
CA GLN A 110 -9.72 -29.50 -3.88
C GLN A 110 -9.47 -28.24 -4.72
N ILE A 111 -10.54 -27.65 -5.26
CA ILE A 111 -10.47 -26.43 -6.07
C ILE A 111 -11.08 -25.26 -5.34
N MET A 112 -10.30 -24.18 -5.19
CA MET A 112 -10.76 -22.85 -4.82
C MET A 112 -10.76 -21.95 -6.04
N VAL A 113 -11.85 -21.24 -6.32
CA VAL A 113 -11.91 -20.33 -7.46
C VAL A 113 -11.90 -18.89 -6.98
N ASP A 114 -10.85 -18.16 -7.38
CA ASP A 114 -10.67 -16.73 -7.10
C ASP A 114 -11.42 -15.89 -8.14
N ILE A 115 -12.44 -15.12 -7.70
CA ILE A 115 -13.26 -14.29 -8.59
C ILE A 115 -12.74 -12.85 -8.74
N ILE A 116 -11.45 -12.64 -8.50
CA ILE A 116 -10.79 -11.35 -8.73
C ILE A 116 -11.03 -10.86 -10.18
N ASN A 117 -11.37 -9.60 -10.34
CA ASN A 117 -11.59 -8.94 -11.64
C ASN A 117 -12.63 -9.62 -12.57
N VAL A 118 -13.56 -10.38 -12.03
CA VAL A 118 -14.70 -10.93 -12.79
C VAL A 118 -15.78 -9.84 -12.95
N ASP A 119 -16.26 -9.61 -14.17
CA ASP A 119 -17.22 -8.53 -14.47
C ASP A 119 -18.57 -8.68 -13.75
N ASN A 120 -19.07 -9.92 -13.61
CA ASN A 120 -20.32 -10.21 -12.91
C ASN A 120 -20.09 -11.32 -11.86
N PRO A 121 -19.48 -10.97 -10.71
CA PRO A 121 -19.01 -11.95 -9.74
C PRO A 121 -20.15 -12.79 -9.13
N VAL A 122 -21.31 -12.20 -8.87
CA VAL A 122 -22.46 -12.94 -8.30
C VAL A 122 -22.97 -14.02 -9.28
N LYS A 123 -23.18 -13.67 -10.55
CA LYS A 123 -23.60 -14.65 -11.58
C LYS A 123 -22.51 -15.71 -11.79
N ARG A 124 -21.25 -15.30 -11.76
CA ARG A 124 -20.11 -16.23 -11.88
C ARG A 124 -20.07 -17.22 -10.73
N ALA A 125 -20.23 -16.75 -9.50
CA ALA A 125 -20.25 -17.60 -8.30
C ALA A 125 -21.31 -18.72 -8.40
N VAL A 126 -22.55 -18.37 -8.79
CA VAL A 126 -23.63 -19.38 -9.00
C VAL A 126 -23.27 -20.40 -10.09
N LYS A 127 -22.55 -19.97 -11.14
CA LYS A 127 -22.10 -20.88 -12.20
C LYS A 127 -20.97 -21.80 -11.72
N LEU A 128 -20.03 -21.27 -10.93
CA LEU A 128 -18.90 -22.01 -10.36
C LEU A 128 -19.39 -23.12 -9.42
N GLU A 129 -20.37 -22.85 -8.57
CA GLU A 129 -20.98 -23.87 -7.71
C GLU A 129 -21.55 -25.03 -8.54
N LYS A 130 -22.21 -24.74 -9.68
CA LYS A 130 -22.73 -25.78 -10.60
C LYS A 130 -21.64 -26.57 -11.31
N LEU A 131 -20.46 -25.99 -11.52
CA LEU A 131 -19.28 -26.68 -12.06
C LEU A 131 -18.61 -27.60 -11.06
N GLY A 132 -19.05 -27.58 -9.80
CA GLY A 132 -18.59 -28.48 -8.73
C GLY A 132 -17.26 -28.09 -8.10
N VAL A 133 -16.94 -26.80 -8.05
CA VAL A 133 -15.79 -26.31 -7.28
C VAL A 133 -16.04 -26.43 -5.78
N ASP A 134 -14.99 -26.56 -4.98
CA ASP A 134 -15.12 -26.79 -3.53
C ASP A 134 -15.26 -25.46 -2.76
N TYR A 135 -14.63 -24.40 -3.23
CA TYR A 135 -14.58 -23.07 -2.58
C TYR A 135 -14.66 -21.95 -3.61
N ILE A 136 -15.25 -20.82 -3.22
CA ILE A 136 -15.18 -19.56 -3.98
C ILE A 136 -14.47 -18.53 -3.11
N CYS A 137 -13.45 -17.87 -3.65
CA CYS A 137 -12.75 -16.79 -3.00
C CYS A 137 -13.22 -15.43 -3.53
N VAL A 138 -13.90 -14.66 -2.67
CA VAL A 138 -14.25 -13.26 -2.91
C VAL A 138 -13.01 -12.41 -2.67
N HIS A 139 -12.42 -11.90 -3.74
CA HIS A 139 -11.10 -11.26 -3.69
C HIS A 139 -11.10 -9.88 -4.32
N VAL A 140 -10.61 -8.90 -3.57
CA VAL A 140 -10.28 -7.57 -4.06
C VAL A 140 -8.76 -7.46 -4.22
N GLY A 141 -8.30 -7.26 -5.46
CA GLY A 141 -6.88 -7.19 -5.79
C GLY A 141 -6.16 -6.03 -5.12
N VAL A 142 -4.84 -6.15 -4.93
CA VAL A 142 -4.00 -5.15 -4.22
C VAL A 142 -4.19 -3.73 -4.79
N ASP A 143 -4.22 -3.58 -6.10
CA ASP A 143 -4.39 -2.26 -6.74
C ASP A 143 -5.77 -1.64 -6.48
N GLN A 144 -6.81 -2.45 -6.35
CA GLN A 144 -8.16 -2.01 -5.97
C GLN A 144 -8.23 -1.63 -4.49
N GLN A 145 -7.58 -2.41 -3.62
CA GLN A 145 -7.46 -2.09 -2.18
C GLN A 145 -6.81 -0.72 -1.95
N MET A 146 -5.76 -0.37 -2.73
CA MET A 146 -5.10 0.93 -2.62
C MET A 146 -6.03 2.09 -2.97
N ARG A 147 -7.09 1.83 -3.76
CA ARG A 147 -8.15 2.79 -4.07
C ARG A 147 -9.32 2.75 -3.10
N GLY A 148 -9.25 1.91 -2.06
CA GLY A 148 -10.25 1.81 -1.00
C GLY A 148 -11.44 0.89 -1.32
N VAL A 149 -11.31 -0.03 -2.28
CA VAL A 149 -12.35 -1.02 -2.56
C VAL A 149 -12.38 -2.07 -1.44
N ASP A 150 -13.59 -2.38 -0.94
CA ASP A 150 -13.84 -3.32 0.16
C ASP A 150 -14.56 -4.58 -0.36
N PRO A 151 -14.07 -5.81 -0.06
CA PRO A 151 -14.72 -7.04 -0.51
C PRO A 151 -15.96 -7.45 0.31
N LEU A 152 -16.23 -6.84 1.45
CA LEU A 152 -17.29 -7.29 2.39
C LEU A 152 -18.68 -7.25 1.79
N LYS A 153 -19.02 -6.18 1.06
CA LYS A 153 -20.33 -6.06 0.41
C LYS A 153 -20.55 -7.15 -0.64
N LEU A 154 -19.52 -7.43 -1.44
CA LEU A 154 -19.59 -8.49 -2.44
C LEU A 154 -19.73 -9.89 -1.81
N LEU A 155 -19.08 -10.12 -0.68
CA LEU A 155 -19.22 -11.35 0.09
C LEU A 155 -20.69 -11.59 0.50
N GLU A 156 -21.35 -10.56 1.06
CA GLU A 156 -22.75 -10.62 1.47
C GLU A 156 -23.67 -10.96 0.30
N GLU A 157 -23.51 -10.26 -0.84
CA GLU A 157 -24.30 -10.50 -2.05
C GLU A 157 -24.15 -11.94 -2.59
N ILE A 158 -22.93 -12.50 -2.54
CA ILE A 158 -22.66 -13.86 -3.00
C ILE A 158 -23.17 -14.90 -2.01
N ARG A 159 -23.01 -14.66 -0.70
CA ARG A 159 -23.49 -15.61 0.33
C ARG A 159 -24.97 -15.92 0.23
N GLU A 160 -25.78 -14.95 -0.18
CA GLU A 160 -27.20 -15.17 -0.43
C GLU A 160 -27.53 -16.10 -1.60
N LYS A 161 -26.59 -16.33 -2.51
CA LYS A 161 -26.83 -17.03 -3.80
C LYS A 161 -26.17 -18.40 -3.91
N VAL A 162 -25.18 -18.70 -3.08
CA VAL A 162 -24.44 -19.97 -3.12
C VAL A 162 -24.38 -20.62 -1.75
N SER A 163 -24.27 -21.95 -1.72
CA SER A 163 -24.23 -22.73 -0.48
C SER A 163 -22.84 -23.26 -0.12
N ILE A 164 -21.93 -23.36 -1.10
CA ILE A 164 -20.57 -23.83 -0.88
C ILE A 164 -19.78 -22.85 0.00
N PRO A 165 -18.71 -23.32 0.67
CA PRO A 165 -17.89 -22.46 1.52
C PRO A 165 -17.28 -21.29 0.75
N LEU A 166 -17.34 -20.09 1.39
CA LEU A 166 -16.79 -18.86 0.86
C LEU A 166 -15.52 -18.45 1.58
N ALA A 167 -14.47 -18.18 0.81
CA ALA A 167 -13.28 -17.48 1.26
C ALA A 167 -13.37 -15.99 0.93
N ILE A 168 -12.74 -15.17 1.75
CA ILE A 168 -12.59 -13.73 1.49
C ILE A 168 -11.13 -13.31 1.56
N ALA A 169 -10.68 -12.52 0.60
CA ALA A 169 -9.33 -12.00 0.51
C ALA A 169 -9.31 -10.52 0.09
N GLY A 170 -8.23 -9.84 0.47
CA GLY A 170 -7.99 -8.47 0.04
C GLY A 170 -8.25 -7.42 1.13
N GLY A 171 -7.17 -6.93 1.76
CA GLY A 171 -7.24 -5.86 2.75
C GLY A 171 -7.76 -6.26 4.13
N ILE A 172 -7.77 -7.54 4.45
CA ILE A 172 -8.32 -8.05 5.70
C ILE A 172 -7.34 -7.84 6.86
N ASN A 173 -7.87 -7.34 7.99
CA ASN A 173 -7.19 -7.17 9.27
C ASN A 173 -8.12 -7.61 10.44
N SER A 174 -7.74 -7.38 11.70
CA SER A 174 -8.54 -7.83 12.86
C SER A 174 -9.90 -7.13 13.01
N GLU A 175 -10.11 -5.99 12.41
CA GLU A 175 -11.41 -5.30 12.41
C GLU A 175 -12.33 -5.90 11.33
N THR A 176 -11.81 -6.09 10.12
CA THR A 176 -12.57 -6.56 8.97
C THR A 176 -12.75 -8.09 8.96
N ALA A 177 -11.82 -8.85 9.56
CA ALA A 177 -11.94 -10.31 9.69
C ALA A 177 -13.16 -10.73 10.51
N ALA A 178 -13.44 -10.04 11.62
CA ALA A 178 -14.64 -10.27 12.41
C ALA A 178 -15.93 -10.05 11.61
N LYS A 179 -15.99 -8.93 10.86
CA LYS A 179 -17.11 -8.60 9.99
C LYS A 179 -17.30 -9.61 8.86
N ALA A 180 -16.18 -10.08 8.28
CA ALA A 180 -16.23 -11.10 7.23
C ALA A 180 -16.88 -12.39 7.72
N VAL A 181 -16.53 -12.84 8.94
CA VAL A 181 -17.17 -14.02 9.57
C VAL A 181 -18.66 -13.77 9.84
N GLU A 182 -19.02 -12.61 10.34
CA GLU A 182 -20.42 -12.21 10.57
C GLU A 182 -21.25 -12.22 9.27
N LEU A 183 -20.65 -11.80 8.14
CA LEU A 183 -21.28 -11.82 6.81
C LEU A 183 -21.21 -13.19 6.11
N GLY A 184 -20.74 -14.25 6.79
CA GLY A 184 -20.79 -15.62 6.31
C GLY A 184 -19.54 -16.12 5.57
N ALA A 185 -18.38 -15.52 5.80
CA ALA A 185 -17.12 -16.11 5.34
C ALA A 185 -16.77 -17.37 6.17
N ASP A 186 -16.56 -18.48 5.50
CA ASP A 186 -16.05 -19.71 6.10
C ASP A 186 -14.52 -19.67 6.27
N ILE A 187 -13.83 -19.00 5.34
CA ILE A 187 -12.37 -18.88 5.27
C ILE A 187 -12.01 -17.39 5.15
N VAL A 188 -11.13 -16.92 6.02
CA VAL A 188 -10.59 -15.55 5.97
C VAL A 188 -9.13 -15.62 5.60
N ILE A 189 -8.79 -15.08 4.43
CA ILE A 189 -7.41 -15.07 3.88
C ILE A 189 -6.74 -13.75 4.24
N VAL A 190 -5.64 -13.83 4.97
CA VAL A 190 -4.89 -12.67 5.45
C VAL A 190 -3.45 -12.72 4.96
N GLY A 191 -3.07 -11.71 4.19
CA GLY A 191 -1.69 -11.48 3.75
C GLY A 191 -1.02 -10.37 4.57
N GLY A 192 -1.06 -9.14 4.07
CA GLY A 192 -0.28 -8.01 4.56
C GLY A 192 -0.42 -7.68 6.04
N ALA A 193 -1.59 -7.85 6.65
CA ALA A 193 -1.79 -7.57 8.07
C ALA A 193 -0.97 -8.51 8.99
N ILE A 194 -0.60 -9.69 8.52
CA ILE A 194 0.28 -10.63 9.20
C ILE A 194 1.72 -10.50 8.68
N THR A 195 1.91 -10.55 7.36
CA THR A 195 3.23 -10.64 6.73
C THR A 195 4.07 -9.37 6.85
N LYS A 196 3.45 -8.21 7.08
CA LYS A 196 4.11 -6.90 7.29
C LYS A 196 4.13 -6.48 8.74
N SER A 197 3.55 -7.27 9.64
CA SER A 197 3.62 -7.01 11.08
C SER A 197 5.04 -7.23 11.61
N GLU A 198 5.48 -6.39 12.54
CA GLU A 198 6.73 -6.58 13.29
C GLU A 198 6.71 -7.90 14.09
N ASP A 199 5.53 -8.29 14.60
CA ASP A 199 5.25 -9.55 15.28
C ASP A 199 4.10 -10.28 14.60
N ALA A 200 4.43 -11.15 13.66
CA ALA A 200 3.44 -11.89 12.88
C ALA A 200 2.63 -12.90 13.72
N ARG A 201 3.26 -13.50 14.77
CA ARG A 201 2.57 -14.39 15.69
C ARG A 201 1.44 -13.64 16.42
N LYS A 202 1.78 -12.51 17.05
CA LYS A 202 0.80 -11.69 17.78
C LYS A 202 -0.30 -11.14 16.86
N ALA A 203 0.06 -10.70 15.66
CA ALA A 203 -0.92 -10.26 14.67
C ALA A 203 -1.91 -11.38 14.31
N THR A 204 -1.40 -12.60 14.12
CA THR A 204 -2.24 -13.78 13.84
C THR A 204 -3.16 -14.12 15.02
N GLU A 205 -2.63 -14.13 16.26
CA GLU A 205 -3.41 -14.36 17.49
C GLU A 205 -4.59 -13.36 17.62
N ILE A 206 -4.33 -12.07 17.36
CA ILE A 206 -5.34 -11.01 17.42
C ILE A 206 -6.43 -11.22 16.36
N ILE A 207 -6.03 -11.50 15.11
CA ILE A 207 -6.96 -11.73 14.01
C ILE A 207 -7.79 -13.00 14.28
N LYS A 208 -7.15 -14.09 14.68
CA LYS A 208 -7.84 -15.33 15.03
C LYS A 208 -8.87 -15.14 16.15
N LYS A 209 -8.50 -14.40 17.19
CA LYS A 209 -9.41 -14.05 18.28
C LYS A 209 -10.59 -13.23 17.78
N ALA A 210 -10.36 -12.21 16.95
CA ALA A 210 -11.43 -11.38 16.38
C ALA A 210 -12.44 -12.22 15.57
N MET A 211 -11.94 -13.19 14.79
CA MET A 211 -12.77 -14.13 14.03
C MET A 211 -13.60 -15.05 14.92
N LEU A 212 -12.97 -15.65 15.95
CA LEU A 212 -13.66 -16.61 16.84
C LEU A 212 -14.73 -15.96 17.72
N GLU A 213 -14.49 -14.71 18.14
CA GLU A 213 -15.43 -13.93 18.94
C GLU A 213 -16.45 -13.16 18.10
N ALA A 214 -16.27 -13.12 16.77
CA ALA A 214 -17.02 -12.26 15.83
C ALA A 214 -17.07 -10.80 16.31
N LYS A 215 -15.97 -10.32 16.90
CA LYS A 215 -15.85 -8.95 17.44
C LYS A 215 -14.65 -8.25 16.84
N PRO A 216 -14.83 -7.06 16.21
CA PRO A 216 -13.73 -6.27 15.70
C PRO A 216 -12.74 -5.89 16.82
N ILE A 217 -11.46 -6.19 16.60
CA ILE A 217 -10.36 -5.77 17.49
C ILE A 217 -9.61 -4.66 16.79
N LYS A 218 -9.58 -3.46 17.41
CA LYS A 218 -8.94 -2.28 16.83
C LYS A 218 -7.46 -2.54 16.50
N THR A 219 -7.04 -2.11 15.33
CA THR A 219 -5.66 -2.25 14.86
C THR A 219 -5.22 -0.98 14.12
N GLU A 220 -3.91 -0.77 14.04
CA GLU A 220 -3.31 0.25 13.17
C GLU A 220 -2.65 -0.38 11.93
N LEU A 221 -2.66 -1.72 11.85
CA LEU A 221 -2.03 -2.45 10.76
C LEU A 221 -2.96 -2.63 9.57
N TYR A 222 -2.41 -2.45 8.39
CA TYR A 222 -3.04 -2.76 7.11
C TYR A 222 -4.43 -2.12 6.91
N LYS A 223 -4.59 -0.90 7.43
CA LYS A 223 -5.76 -0.06 7.16
C LYS A 223 -5.65 0.59 5.78
N ARG A 224 -6.80 0.84 5.18
CA ARG A 224 -6.93 1.62 3.95
C ARG A 224 -7.86 2.80 4.23
N PHE A 225 -7.47 3.95 3.71
CA PHE A 225 -8.09 5.21 4.05
C PHE A 225 -8.49 5.93 2.76
N THR A 226 -9.63 6.61 2.81
CA THR A 226 -10.16 7.39 1.68
C THR A 226 -10.51 8.81 2.08
N SER A 227 -10.70 9.09 3.37
CA SER A 227 -11.05 10.43 3.83
C SER A 227 -9.84 11.38 3.76
N PRO A 228 -10.01 12.65 3.39
CA PRO A 228 -8.92 13.62 3.33
C PRO A 228 -8.18 13.79 4.66
N GLU A 229 -8.90 13.71 5.77
CA GLU A 229 -8.32 13.84 7.12
C GLU A 229 -7.38 12.67 7.44
N ASP A 230 -7.80 11.45 7.16
CA ASP A 230 -6.98 10.26 7.41
C ASP A 230 -5.80 10.19 6.43
N ILE A 231 -5.99 10.58 5.18
CA ILE A 231 -4.91 10.73 4.20
C ILE A 231 -3.82 11.67 4.74
N ARG A 232 -4.22 12.83 5.28
CA ARG A 232 -3.26 13.77 5.89
C ARG A 232 -2.49 13.13 7.07
N LYS A 233 -3.17 12.38 7.93
CA LYS A 233 -2.52 11.64 9.03
C LYS A 233 -1.48 10.63 8.52
N ILE A 234 -1.80 9.90 7.44
CA ILE A 234 -0.85 8.97 6.81
C ILE A 234 0.37 9.74 6.30
N LEU A 235 0.16 10.81 5.53
CA LEU A 235 1.26 11.57 4.94
C LEU A 235 2.17 12.22 5.99
N LEU A 236 1.64 12.56 7.17
CA LEU A 236 2.43 13.00 8.32
C LEU A 236 3.27 11.87 8.94
N ARG A 237 2.81 10.62 8.85
CA ARG A 237 3.47 9.43 9.43
C ARG A 237 4.55 8.84 8.53
N VAL A 238 4.33 8.80 7.22
CA VAL A 238 5.27 8.20 6.25
C VAL A 238 6.33 9.21 5.81
N SER A 239 7.52 8.73 5.42
CA SER A 239 8.59 9.58 4.90
C SER A 239 8.40 9.95 3.42
N THR A 240 9.08 11.01 2.95
CA THR A 240 9.10 11.33 1.51
C THR A 240 9.71 10.22 0.66
N PRO A 241 10.74 9.44 1.10
CA PRO A 241 11.16 8.20 0.45
C PRO A 241 10.04 7.18 0.27
N ASN A 242 9.24 6.87 1.32
CA ASN A 242 8.13 5.94 1.19
C ASN A 242 7.11 6.39 0.14
N ILE A 243 6.85 7.70 0.05
CA ILE A 243 5.95 8.28 -0.96
C ILE A 243 6.56 8.16 -2.35
N SER A 244 7.85 8.45 -2.49
CA SER A 244 8.56 8.32 -3.77
C SER A 244 8.53 6.87 -4.28
N ASP A 245 8.76 5.89 -3.41
CA ASP A 245 8.68 4.47 -3.75
C ASP A 245 7.24 4.07 -4.15
N ALA A 246 6.23 4.58 -3.45
CA ALA A 246 4.82 4.40 -3.80
C ALA A 246 4.46 4.96 -5.19
N MET A 247 5.23 5.94 -5.68
CA MET A 247 5.10 6.57 -6.99
C MET A 247 6.14 6.08 -8.02
N HIS A 248 6.77 4.92 -7.80
CA HIS A 248 7.81 4.40 -8.66
C HIS A 248 8.99 5.38 -8.87
N ARG A 249 9.46 5.99 -7.78
CA ARG A 249 10.58 6.95 -7.72
C ARG A 249 10.34 8.24 -8.50
N LYS A 250 9.08 8.68 -8.56
CA LYS A 250 8.66 9.93 -9.24
C LYS A 250 8.22 10.99 -8.23
N GLY A 251 7.95 12.19 -8.72
CA GLY A 251 7.32 13.28 -7.96
C GLY A 251 8.27 14.08 -7.05
N PHE A 252 9.55 13.75 -6.93
CA PHE A 252 10.51 14.52 -6.13
C PHE A 252 10.94 15.81 -6.82
N LEU A 253 11.09 16.88 -6.04
CA LEU A 253 11.52 18.20 -6.53
C LEU A 253 13.04 18.28 -6.56
N LYS A 254 13.61 18.25 -7.77
CA LYS A 254 15.06 18.28 -7.96
C LYS A 254 15.66 19.63 -7.54
N GLY A 255 16.68 19.58 -6.68
CA GLY A 255 17.42 20.76 -6.25
C GLY A 255 16.76 21.57 -5.14
N ILE A 256 15.56 21.23 -4.70
CA ILE A 256 14.89 21.83 -3.54
C ILE A 256 15.33 21.10 -2.27
N LYS A 257 15.83 21.86 -1.30
CA LYS A 257 16.40 21.34 -0.05
C LYS A 257 15.67 21.91 1.17
N PRO A 258 15.62 21.20 2.30
CA PRO A 258 15.09 21.73 3.54
C PRO A 258 16.01 22.86 4.05
N ILE A 259 15.42 24.00 4.33
CA ILE A 259 16.06 25.13 5.01
C ILE A 259 15.89 24.98 6.52
N THR A 260 14.70 24.54 6.93
CA THR A 260 14.39 24.19 8.32
C THR A 260 14.49 22.68 8.47
N GLY A 261 15.40 22.22 9.30
CA GLY A 261 15.56 20.78 9.61
C GLY A 261 14.58 20.27 10.67
N ASN A 262 14.43 18.96 10.73
CA ASN A 262 13.55 18.25 11.68
C ASN A 262 12.10 18.75 11.63
N VAL A 263 11.59 18.99 10.44
CA VAL A 263 10.21 19.40 10.20
C VAL A 263 9.51 18.45 9.23
N LYS A 264 8.21 18.31 9.40
CA LYS A 264 7.34 17.62 8.45
C LYS A 264 6.31 18.60 7.93
N MET A 265 6.19 18.68 6.61
CA MET A 265 5.25 19.54 5.92
C MET A 265 4.30 18.69 5.08
N VAL A 266 2.99 18.90 5.25
CA VAL A 266 1.94 18.22 4.47
C VAL A 266 0.81 19.22 4.20
N GLY A 267 0.41 19.37 2.95
CA GLY A 267 -0.75 20.19 2.58
C GLY A 267 -1.01 20.23 1.08
N GLU A 268 -2.16 20.76 0.72
CA GLU A 268 -2.51 21.03 -0.67
C GLU A 268 -1.77 22.25 -1.20
N ALA A 269 -1.35 22.21 -2.45
CA ALA A 269 -0.57 23.28 -3.09
C ALA A 269 -1.41 24.51 -3.39
N VAL A 270 -0.94 25.65 -2.91
CA VAL A 270 -1.25 26.97 -3.46
C VAL A 270 -0.07 27.38 -4.31
N THR A 271 -0.24 27.39 -5.62
CA THR A 271 0.85 27.61 -6.57
C THR A 271 1.02 29.09 -6.87
N VAL A 272 2.27 29.52 -6.98
CA VAL A 272 2.68 30.89 -7.30
C VAL A 272 3.74 30.89 -8.37
N ARG A 273 3.51 31.60 -9.46
CA ARG A 273 4.57 31.96 -10.42
C ARG A 273 4.94 33.39 -10.19
N THR A 274 6.24 33.67 -10.14
CA THR A 274 6.78 35.03 -10.05
C THR A 274 8.08 35.17 -10.82
N TYR A 275 8.59 36.39 -10.99
CA TYR A 275 9.91 36.64 -11.53
C TYR A 275 10.99 36.52 -10.44
N PRO A 276 12.23 36.22 -10.79
CA PRO A 276 13.36 36.26 -9.87
C PRO A 276 13.40 37.57 -9.08
N GLY A 277 13.39 37.51 -7.75
CA GLY A 277 13.41 38.64 -6.84
C GLY A 277 12.07 39.36 -6.64
N ASP A 278 11.02 39.12 -7.43
CA ASP A 278 9.71 39.72 -7.19
C ASP A 278 8.95 38.92 -6.12
N TRP A 279 8.84 39.48 -4.92
CA TRP A 279 8.18 38.84 -3.79
C TRP A 279 6.70 39.26 -3.59
N ALA A 280 6.12 40.11 -4.47
CA ALA A 280 4.75 40.57 -4.31
C ALA A 280 3.72 39.43 -4.39
N LYS A 281 3.74 38.60 -5.44
CA LYS A 281 2.83 37.45 -5.59
C LYS A 281 3.05 36.38 -4.54
N PRO A 282 4.28 35.99 -4.16
CA PRO A 282 4.54 35.13 -3.01
C PRO A 282 3.85 35.59 -1.72
N VAL A 283 3.93 36.88 -1.37
CA VAL A 283 3.31 37.43 -0.17
C VAL A 283 1.77 37.51 -0.31
N GLU A 284 1.27 37.97 -1.47
CA GLU A 284 -0.19 38.00 -1.75
C GLU A 284 -0.81 36.58 -1.64
N ALA A 285 -0.08 35.54 -1.98
CA ALA A 285 -0.56 34.16 -1.87
C ALA A 285 -0.84 33.74 -0.43
N ILE A 286 -0.18 34.35 0.56
CA ILE A 286 -0.44 34.07 1.98
C ILE A 286 -1.91 34.43 2.31
N ASP A 287 -2.42 35.54 1.79
CA ASP A 287 -3.80 35.95 2.05
C ASP A 287 -4.84 35.02 1.42
N LYS A 288 -4.51 34.41 0.30
CA LYS A 288 -5.37 33.49 -0.46
C LYS A 288 -5.29 32.04 -0.02
N ALA A 289 -4.20 31.65 0.63
CA ALA A 289 -3.93 30.27 1.02
C ALA A 289 -4.80 29.85 2.23
N PRO A 290 -5.57 28.74 2.13
CA PRO A 290 -6.27 28.17 3.28
C PRO A 290 -5.30 27.68 4.37
N PRO A 291 -5.69 27.69 5.66
CA PRO A 291 -4.93 27.01 6.70
C PRO A 291 -4.66 25.54 6.34
N GLY A 292 -3.47 25.06 6.64
CA GLY A 292 -3.06 23.69 6.33
C GLY A 292 -2.54 23.47 4.91
N SER A 293 -2.60 24.47 4.02
CA SER A 293 -2.01 24.39 2.67
C SER A 293 -0.50 24.59 2.67
N VAL A 294 0.14 24.34 1.53
CA VAL A 294 1.56 24.62 1.25
C VAL A 294 1.64 25.59 0.08
N ILE A 295 2.34 26.70 0.26
CA ILE A 295 2.61 27.64 -0.84
C ILE A 295 3.80 27.12 -1.63
N VAL A 296 3.64 26.96 -2.95
CA VAL A 296 4.72 26.51 -3.86
C VAL A 296 5.02 27.60 -4.85
N ILE A 297 6.26 28.09 -4.85
CA ILE A 297 6.69 29.26 -5.59
C ILE A 297 7.67 28.84 -6.70
N ASP A 298 7.32 29.13 -7.94
CA ASP A 298 8.22 29.12 -9.08
C ASP A 298 8.77 30.54 -9.28
N ALA A 299 10.04 30.75 -8.92
CA ALA A 299 10.77 31.99 -9.08
C ALA A 299 11.97 31.84 -10.05
N GLY A 300 11.88 30.89 -10.99
CA GLY A 300 12.88 30.68 -12.03
C GLY A 300 14.16 29.99 -11.58
N GLY A 301 14.23 29.46 -10.36
CA GLY A 301 15.39 28.70 -9.85
C GLY A 301 16.61 29.52 -9.47
N VAL A 302 16.54 30.85 -9.44
CA VAL A 302 17.65 31.78 -9.19
C VAL A 302 17.31 32.83 -8.13
N GLY A 303 18.26 33.62 -7.69
CA GLY A 303 18.04 34.81 -6.88
C GLY A 303 17.69 36.06 -7.71
N PRO A 304 17.42 37.20 -7.03
CA PRO A 304 17.42 37.48 -5.60
C PRO A 304 16.32 36.74 -4.80
N ALA A 305 16.37 36.81 -3.45
CA ALA A 305 15.40 36.18 -2.57
C ALA A 305 13.99 36.74 -2.78
N VAL A 306 13.01 35.83 -2.84
CA VAL A 306 11.57 36.13 -2.94
C VAL A 306 10.82 35.84 -1.64
N TRP A 307 11.55 35.37 -0.61
CA TRP A 307 10.99 34.96 0.66
C TRP A 307 11.97 35.20 1.81
N GLY A 308 11.42 35.45 3.00
CA GLY A 308 12.19 35.66 4.22
C GLY A 308 11.38 35.41 5.49
N GLU A 309 11.92 35.87 6.62
CA GLU A 309 11.36 35.68 7.96
C GLU A 309 9.93 36.20 8.09
N LEU A 310 9.67 37.47 7.69
CA LEU A 310 8.36 38.12 7.90
C LEU A 310 7.22 37.41 7.17
N ALA A 311 7.47 36.92 5.96
CA ALA A 311 6.52 36.10 5.21
C ALA A 311 6.28 34.75 5.91
N SER A 312 7.33 34.14 6.46
CA SER A 312 7.23 32.89 7.23
C SER A 312 6.42 33.07 8.52
N TRP A 313 6.58 34.19 9.23
CA TRP A 313 5.74 34.54 10.39
C TRP A 313 4.27 34.68 10.00
N SER A 314 3.97 35.40 8.92
CA SER A 314 2.61 35.57 8.42
C SER A 314 1.96 34.22 8.10
N CYS A 315 2.69 33.31 7.45
CA CYS A 315 2.23 31.94 7.19
C CYS A 315 1.97 31.15 8.47
N LYS A 316 2.90 31.19 9.43
CA LYS A 316 2.78 30.48 10.70
C LYS A 316 1.55 30.89 11.48
N LEU A 317 1.31 32.20 11.58
CA LEU A 317 0.14 32.76 12.28
C LEU A 317 -1.18 32.41 11.58
N LYS A 318 -1.17 32.30 10.26
CA LYS A 318 -2.32 31.90 9.46
C LYS A 318 -2.55 30.37 9.41
N GLY A 319 -1.63 29.60 9.98
CA GLY A 319 -1.74 28.11 9.99
C GLY A 319 -1.38 27.46 8.65
N ILE A 320 -0.61 28.13 7.78
CA ILE A 320 -0.04 27.53 6.56
C ILE A 320 0.99 26.47 6.96
N SER A 321 0.96 25.31 6.29
CA SER A 321 1.82 24.16 6.65
C SER A 321 3.29 24.35 6.29
N GLY A 322 3.61 25.21 5.34
CA GLY A 322 4.97 25.50 4.91
C GLY A 322 5.05 26.12 3.53
N VAL A 323 6.27 26.35 3.07
CA VAL A 323 6.54 26.94 1.76
C VAL A 323 7.65 26.19 1.02
N VAL A 324 7.51 26.06 -0.29
CA VAL A 324 8.47 25.49 -1.22
C VAL A 324 8.84 26.56 -2.25
N ILE A 325 10.13 26.81 -2.46
CA ILE A 325 10.62 27.91 -3.28
C ILE A 325 11.62 27.38 -4.32
N ASP A 326 11.20 27.34 -5.58
CA ASP A 326 12.15 27.18 -6.69
C ASP A 326 12.77 28.54 -7.03
N GLY A 327 13.68 28.95 -6.17
CA GLY A 327 14.32 30.25 -6.12
C GLY A 327 15.11 30.41 -4.84
N ALA A 328 15.30 31.65 -4.40
CA ALA A 328 16.12 31.96 -3.23
C ALA A 328 15.28 32.43 -2.03
N VAL A 329 15.78 32.08 -0.83
CA VAL A 329 15.27 32.50 0.49
C VAL A 329 16.38 33.23 1.25
N ARG A 330 16.00 34.13 2.16
CA ARG A 330 16.89 34.82 3.11
C ARG A 330 16.39 34.66 4.56
N ASP A 331 17.09 35.23 5.53
CA ASP A 331 16.76 35.26 6.97
C ASP A 331 16.62 33.85 7.56
N VAL A 332 17.45 32.92 7.09
CA VAL A 332 17.31 31.47 7.39
C VAL A 332 17.52 31.15 8.87
N ASP A 333 18.29 31.92 9.61
CA ASP A 333 18.53 31.70 11.03
C ASP A 333 17.25 31.94 11.84
N GLU A 334 16.49 32.98 11.54
CA GLU A 334 15.23 33.30 12.19
C GLU A 334 14.14 32.29 11.78
N ILE A 335 14.10 31.88 10.48
CA ILE A 335 13.21 30.83 9.99
C ILE A 335 13.45 29.51 10.73
N ARG A 336 14.69 29.14 10.96
CA ARG A 336 15.07 27.94 11.72
C ARG A 336 14.64 28.02 13.18
N LYS A 337 14.85 29.14 13.86
CA LYS A 337 14.42 29.38 15.24
C LYS A 337 12.91 29.25 15.40
N MET A 338 12.13 29.76 14.45
CA MET A 338 10.66 29.64 14.49
C MET A 338 10.16 28.24 14.11
N ARG A 339 11.04 27.37 13.58
CA ARG A 339 10.70 26.01 13.10
C ARG A 339 9.56 25.98 12.10
N PHE A 340 9.41 27.00 11.25
CA PHE A 340 8.45 27.00 10.17
C PHE A 340 9.03 26.24 8.98
N PRO A 341 8.29 25.29 8.36
CA PRO A 341 8.82 24.47 7.25
C PRO A 341 9.06 25.31 6.00
N VAL A 342 10.32 25.49 5.64
CA VAL A 342 10.77 26.18 4.43
C VAL A 342 11.71 25.25 3.64
N PHE A 343 11.44 25.10 2.37
CA PHE A 343 12.26 24.37 1.40
C PHE A 343 12.61 25.28 0.24
N ALA A 344 13.87 25.36 -0.14
CA ALA A 344 14.30 26.27 -1.20
C ALA A 344 15.46 25.69 -2.01
N ARG A 345 15.66 26.25 -3.22
CA ARG A 345 16.81 25.91 -4.06
C ARG A 345 18.08 26.61 -3.59
N LEU A 346 17.96 27.88 -3.22
CA LEU A 346 19.11 28.76 -2.91
C LEU A 346 18.87 29.53 -1.60
N ILE A 347 19.98 29.90 -0.97
CA ILE A 347 20.03 30.86 0.12
C ILE A 347 20.86 32.05 -0.37
N THR A 348 20.38 33.29 -0.14
CA THR A 348 21.08 34.51 -0.50
C THR A 348 20.70 35.66 0.43
N PRO A 349 21.63 36.57 0.80
CA PRO A 349 21.31 37.69 1.64
C PRO A 349 20.55 38.82 0.93
N ASN A 350 20.67 38.93 -0.42
CA ASN A 350 20.03 39.99 -1.18
C ASN A 350 18.58 39.71 -1.48
N ALA A 351 17.70 40.68 -1.20
CA ALA A 351 16.29 40.66 -1.60
C ALA A 351 16.09 41.32 -2.96
N GLY A 352 15.03 40.91 -3.61
CA GLY A 352 14.49 41.68 -4.72
C GLY A 352 13.48 42.73 -4.28
N GLU A 353 12.67 43.21 -5.22
CA GLU A 353 11.66 44.26 -5.01
C GLU A 353 10.25 43.77 -5.39
N PRO A 354 9.20 44.26 -4.75
CA PRO A 354 7.84 43.91 -5.13
C PRO A 354 7.43 44.68 -6.40
N LYS A 355 7.21 43.93 -7.47
CA LYS A 355 6.79 44.47 -8.77
C LYS A 355 5.38 44.02 -9.17
N GLY A 356 4.90 42.93 -8.60
CA GLY A 356 3.54 42.42 -8.79
C GLY A 356 3.36 41.52 -10.00
N PHE A 357 4.43 41.12 -10.68
CA PHE A 357 4.36 40.20 -11.80
C PHE A 357 4.10 38.77 -11.35
N GLY A 358 3.39 38.02 -12.17
CA GLY A 358 3.13 36.60 -11.94
C GLY A 358 1.67 36.28 -11.66
N GLU A 359 1.44 35.04 -11.24
CA GLU A 359 0.10 34.46 -11.12
C GLU A 359 0.03 33.58 -9.87
N ILE A 360 -1.19 33.49 -9.29
CA ILE A 360 -1.50 32.61 -8.16
C ILE A 360 -2.56 31.59 -8.61
N ASN A 361 -2.46 30.36 -8.13
CA ASN A 361 -3.37 29.26 -8.45
C ASN A 361 -3.43 28.96 -9.96
N LYS A 362 -2.27 28.97 -10.62
CA LYS A 362 -2.09 28.45 -11.97
C LYS A 362 -1.06 27.31 -11.93
N PRO A 363 -1.10 26.37 -12.90
CA PRO A 363 -0.05 25.35 -13.00
C PRO A 363 1.35 25.97 -13.12
N ILE A 364 2.29 25.43 -12.37
CA ILE A 364 3.71 25.88 -12.34
C ILE A 364 4.64 24.70 -12.52
N THR A 365 5.90 24.98 -12.83
CA THR A 365 6.97 23.97 -12.77
C THR A 365 7.91 24.30 -11.62
N CYS A 366 8.09 23.38 -10.68
CA CYS A 366 9.00 23.54 -9.55
C CYS A 366 9.89 22.28 -9.45
N GLY A 367 11.18 22.46 -9.33
CA GLY A 367 12.12 21.33 -9.25
C GLY A 367 12.02 20.33 -10.41
N GLY A 368 11.57 20.78 -11.59
CA GLY A 368 11.35 19.95 -12.78
C GLY A 368 10.04 19.14 -12.78
N VAL A 369 9.15 19.39 -11.85
CA VAL A 369 7.82 18.74 -11.76
C VAL A 369 6.73 19.76 -12.03
N LEU A 370 5.77 19.42 -12.89
CA LEU A 370 4.54 20.20 -13.08
C LEU A 370 3.65 20.00 -11.83
N ILE A 371 3.20 21.11 -11.26
CA ILE A 371 2.36 21.15 -10.06
C ILE A 371 1.08 21.93 -10.37
N GLU A 372 -0.05 21.29 -10.17
CA GLU A 372 -1.36 21.92 -10.29
C GLU A 372 -1.85 22.40 -8.92
N PRO A 373 -2.66 23.48 -8.85
CA PRO A 373 -3.30 23.87 -7.62
C PRO A 373 -4.11 22.72 -7.01
N GLY A 374 -3.90 22.47 -5.70
CA GLY A 374 -4.55 21.38 -4.99
C GLY A 374 -3.83 20.03 -5.06
N ASP A 375 -2.69 19.92 -5.76
CA ASP A 375 -1.80 18.77 -5.61
C ASP A 375 -1.25 18.70 -4.18
N TRP A 376 -0.99 17.51 -3.69
CA TRP A 376 -0.46 17.35 -2.33
C TRP A 376 1.05 17.47 -2.29
N ILE A 377 1.53 18.28 -1.38
CA ILE A 377 2.95 18.53 -1.16
C ILE A 377 3.34 17.91 0.19
N VAL A 378 4.38 17.10 0.17
CA VAL A 378 4.97 16.51 1.38
C VAL A 378 6.45 16.82 1.40
N GLY A 379 6.92 17.39 2.51
CA GLY A 379 8.34 17.73 2.74
C GLY A 379 8.84 17.20 4.06
N ASP A 380 10.08 16.71 4.08
CA ASP A 380 10.84 16.34 5.27
C ASP A 380 12.36 16.54 4.99
N ASP A 381 13.23 16.07 5.91
CA ASP A 381 14.67 16.26 5.77
C ASP A 381 15.29 15.64 4.50
N ASN A 382 14.58 14.74 3.79
CA ASN A 382 15.04 14.18 2.53
C ASN A 382 14.68 15.06 1.32
N GLY A 383 13.82 16.05 1.49
CA GLY A 383 13.34 16.95 0.43
C GLY A 383 11.82 16.98 0.29
N VAL A 384 11.34 17.29 -0.90
CA VAL A 384 9.92 17.50 -1.20
C VAL A 384 9.43 16.56 -2.29
N VAL A 385 8.24 15.99 -2.09
CA VAL A 385 7.53 15.16 -3.07
C VAL A 385 6.15 15.74 -3.34
N VAL A 386 5.74 15.72 -4.60
CA VAL A 386 4.43 16.14 -5.10
C VAL A 386 3.60 14.92 -5.45
N ILE A 387 2.37 14.87 -4.96
CA ILE A 387 1.41 13.81 -5.27
C ILE A 387 0.24 14.46 -6.03
N PRO A 388 -0.02 14.07 -7.29
CA PRO A 388 -1.17 14.56 -8.03
C PRO A 388 -2.48 14.30 -7.28
N ARG A 389 -3.35 15.31 -7.17
CA ARG A 389 -4.62 15.25 -6.42
C ARG A 389 -5.45 14.02 -6.76
N ARG A 390 -5.53 13.64 -8.04
CA ARG A 390 -6.28 12.46 -8.53
C ARG A 390 -5.73 11.12 -8.03
N LYS A 391 -4.48 11.07 -7.56
CA LYS A 391 -3.79 9.85 -7.10
C LYS A 391 -3.58 9.80 -5.59
N ILE A 392 -4.08 10.77 -4.85
CA ILE A 392 -3.72 10.94 -3.43
C ILE A 392 -4.10 9.72 -2.59
N VAL A 393 -5.30 9.17 -2.76
CA VAL A 393 -5.77 7.99 -2.02
C VAL A 393 -4.88 6.78 -2.29
N GLU A 394 -4.63 6.50 -3.56
CA GLU A 394 -3.78 5.38 -3.97
C GLU A 394 -2.35 5.52 -3.45
N VAL A 395 -1.74 6.68 -3.65
CA VAL A 395 -0.34 6.92 -3.25
C VAL A 395 -0.17 6.89 -1.73
N ALA A 396 -1.10 7.48 -0.97
CA ALA A 396 -1.03 7.45 0.49
C ALA A 396 -1.13 6.01 1.04
N ASN A 397 -2.08 5.21 0.53
CA ASN A 397 -2.22 3.81 0.93
C ASN A 397 -1.00 2.96 0.52
N ARG A 398 -0.42 3.20 -0.66
CA ARG A 398 0.82 2.54 -1.09
C ARG A 398 2.02 2.94 -0.21
N ALA A 399 2.16 4.23 0.11
CA ALA A 399 3.23 4.72 0.98
C ALA A 399 3.14 4.13 2.40
N LEU A 400 1.91 4.01 2.93
CA LEU A 400 1.69 3.30 4.20
C LEU A 400 2.10 1.83 4.10
N SER A 401 1.78 1.18 2.99
CA SER A 401 2.18 -0.23 2.74
C SER A 401 3.70 -0.40 2.65
N VAL A 402 4.42 0.55 2.04
CA VAL A 402 5.90 0.57 2.02
C VAL A 402 6.43 0.75 3.43
N PHE A 403 5.91 1.70 4.19
CA PHE A 403 6.30 1.95 5.58
C PHE A 403 6.13 0.72 6.48
N GLU A 404 4.99 0.02 6.38
CA GLU A 404 4.73 -1.22 7.13
C GLU A 404 5.70 -2.34 6.75
N MET A 405 6.00 -2.49 5.45
CA MET A 405 7.00 -3.46 4.97
C MET A 405 8.40 -3.15 5.51
N GLU A 406 8.83 -1.89 5.48
CA GLU A 406 10.12 -1.48 6.02
C GLU A 406 10.23 -1.74 7.52
N ASN A 407 9.15 -1.57 8.28
CA ASN A 407 9.14 -1.89 9.71
C ASN A 407 9.41 -3.38 9.93
N ARG A 408 8.80 -4.27 9.16
CA ARG A 408 9.07 -5.70 9.23
C ARG A 408 10.51 -6.03 8.82
N ILE A 409 11.02 -5.45 7.75
CA ILE A 409 12.42 -5.65 7.30
C ILE A 409 13.38 -5.18 8.40
N ARG A 410 13.12 -4.05 9.02
CA ARG A 410 13.91 -3.48 10.13
C ARG A 410 13.95 -4.44 11.32
N GLU A 411 12.83 -5.09 11.64
CA GLU A 411 12.75 -6.09 12.69
C GLU A 411 13.53 -7.37 12.33
N GLU A 412 13.47 -7.84 11.09
CA GLU A 412 14.26 -8.98 10.63
C GLU A 412 15.78 -8.70 10.71
N ILE A 413 16.19 -7.45 10.39
CA ILE A 413 17.59 -7.01 10.55
C ILE A 413 17.98 -6.98 12.03
N ARG A 414 17.13 -6.48 12.93
CA ARG A 414 17.39 -6.49 14.38
C ARG A 414 17.55 -7.90 14.96
N ARG A 415 16.89 -8.89 14.35
CA ARG A 415 17.02 -10.32 14.71
C ARG A 415 18.26 -10.99 14.11
N GLY A 416 19.13 -10.23 13.44
CA GLY A 416 20.44 -10.70 12.96
C GLY A 416 20.54 -10.98 11.46
N SER A 417 19.50 -10.70 10.68
CA SER A 417 19.57 -10.77 9.21
C SER A 417 20.28 -9.55 8.63
N THR A 418 20.87 -9.68 7.45
CA THR A 418 21.35 -8.53 6.67
C THR A 418 20.29 -8.10 5.64
N LEU A 419 20.36 -6.86 5.17
CA LEU A 419 19.45 -6.36 4.14
C LEU A 419 19.55 -7.19 2.85
N SER A 420 20.75 -7.62 2.47
CA SER A 420 20.99 -8.50 1.32
C SER A 420 20.26 -9.84 1.46
N GLN A 421 20.33 -10.45 2.66
CA GLN A 421 19.63 -11.71 2.95
C GLN A 421 18.12 -11.55 2.93
N VAL A 422 17.59 -10.47 3.52
CA VAL A 422 16.15 -10.21 3.55
C VAL A 422 15.59 -9.97 2.14
N LEU A 423 16.30 -9.20 1.32
CA LEU A 423 15.88 -8.85 -0.05
C LEU A 423 16.27 -9.90 -1.09
N LYS A 424 17.23 -10.81 -0.80
CA LYS A 424 17.77 -11.78 -1.75
C LYS A 424 18.22 -11.12 -3.06
N LEU A 425 19.18 -10.20 -2.97
CA LEU A 425 19.56 -9.33 -4.07
C LEU A 425 19.99 -10.08 -5.34
N GLU A 426 20.56 -11.29 -5.20
CA GLU A 426 20.94 -12.13 -6.34
C GLU A 426 19.78 -12.48 -7.28
N LYS A 427 18.52 -12.47 -6.79
CA LYS A 427 17.32 -12.70 -7.61
C LYS A 427 16.93 -11.49 -8.47
N TRP A 428 17.47 -10.31 -8.16
CA TRP A 428 17.15 -9.07 -8.84
C TRP A 428 18.20 -8.65 -9.87
N GLU A 429 19.31 -9.40 -9.93
CA GLU A 429 20.32 -9.14 -10.94
C GLU A 429 19.81 -9.60 -12.31
N LYS A 430 19.92 -8.70 -13.29
CA LYS A 430 19.57 -9.04 -14.66
C LYS A 430 20.57 -10.05 -15.19
N VAL A 431 20.08 -11.23 -15.53
CA VAL A 431 20.89 -12.24 -16.25
C VAL A 431 21.31 -11.65 -17.61
N ARG A 432 22.60 -11.64 -17.90
CA ARG A 432 23.19 -11.13 -19.14
C ARG A 432 23.41 -12.25 -20.14
#